data_9ef22f08292f2fc80299951916e512a5
#
_entry.id   9ef22f08292f2fc80299951916e512a5
#
_cell.length_a   1.000
_cell.length_b   1.000
_cell.length_c   1.000
_cell.angle_alpha   90.00
_cell.angle_beta   90.00
_cell.angle_gamma   90.00
#
_symmetry.space_group_name_H-M   'P 1'
#
loop_
_entity.id
_entity.type
_entity.pdbx_description
1 polymer ?
#
loop_
_entity_poly.entity_id
_entity_poly.type
_entity_poly.pdbx_seq_one_letter_code
_entity_poly.pdbx_strand_id
1 'polypeptide(L)'
;VFFSQVAGQEGQVAKDPYFNGDGPDRNSCIYCGSCMLGCRNNAKNTLMKNYLYFAERNGVEIRPSSEVVKITALNEDGSAGYEVIVKETLGKQVHQYSLHSRGVVLSAGVMGTVPMLLKMRDQHKTLPNISSLLGQEVRTNSETLTTVNNTGKKLDDGVAISSFISVDADTNIEVTRFPEGADASWIYIPYVPMVTGQGFMRFMKFVFNTLLHPLKTFKVLRYKGKAKDSIIL
;
A
#
# COMPACT_ATOMS: atom_id res chain seq x y z
N VAL A 1 7.59 9.07 0.46
CA VAL A 1 6.51 9.70 1.23
C VAL A 1 6.94 11.10 1.58
N PHE A 2 6.33 12.11 0.96
CA PHE A 2 6.67 13.51 1.19
C PHE A 2 5.89 14.02 2.40
N PHE A 3 6.60 14.50 3.40
CA PHE A 3 6.01 15.16 4.57
C PHE A 3 6.06 16.66 4.40
N SER A 4 5.00 17.35 4.77
CA SER A 4 5.06 18.79 4.86
C SER A 4 5.99 19.18 6.01
N GLN A 5 7.17 19.65 5.68
CA GLN A 5 7.98 20.44 6.59
C GLN A 5 7.47 21.87 6.48
N VAL A 6 6.51 22.21 7.28
CA VAL A 6 6.19 23.62 7.48
C VAL A 6 7.34 24.18 8.31
N ALA A 7 8.00 25.19 7.81
CA ALA A 7 9.04 25.89 8.54
C ALA A 7 8.46 26.38 9.88
N GLY A 8 8.93 25.84 10.99
CA GLY A 8 8.42 26.20 12.29
C GLY A 8 8.46 25.05 13.29
N GLN A 9 7.69 25.17 14.32
CA GLN A 9 7.59 24.20 15.41
C GLN A 9 6.74 23.00 15.01
N GLU A 10 6.99 21.84 15.62
CA GLU A 10 6.22 20.62 15.44
C GLU A 10 4.71 20.85 15.65
N GLY A 11 3.89 20.26 14.79
CA GLY A 11 2.43 20.32 14.88
C GLY A 11 1.78 21.64 14.48
N GLN A 12 2.52 22.66 14.09
CA GLN A 12 1.94 23.93 13.65
C GLN A 12 1.18 23.79 12.34
N VAL A 13 0.03 24.48 12.27
CA VAL A 13 -0.77 24.59 11.06
C VAL A 13 -0.22 25.71 10.17
N ALA A 14 -0.11 25.43 8.90
CA ALA A 14 0.20 26.43 7.88
C ALA A 14 -0.62 26.17 6.62
N LYS A 15 -0.74 27.20 5.79
CA LYS A 15 -1.28 27.08 4.44
C LYS A 15 -0.44 26.07 3.65
N ASP A 16 -1.07 25.50 2.62
CA ASP A 16 -0.42 24.52 1.77
C ASP A 16 0.98 24.97 1.31
N PRO A 17 2.02 24.21 1.64
CA PRO A 17 3.40 24.55 1.26
C PRO A 17 3.81 24.05 -0.13
N TYR A 18 2.96 23.28 -0.82
CA TYR A 18 3.31 22.60 -2.06
C TYR A 18 2.76 23.28 -3.30
N PHE A 19 1.57 23.93 -3.19
CA PHE A 19 0.85 24.51 -4.33
C PHE A 19 0.59 25.99 -4.11
N ASN A 20 1.57 26.71 -3.58
CA ASN A 20 1.52 28.16 -3.32
C ASN A 20 0.33 28.60 -2.44
N GLY A 21 -0.15 27.73 -1.56
CA GLY A 21 -1.31 28.01 -0.71
C GLY A 21 -2.67 27.67 -1.32
N ASP A 22 -2.73 27.10 -2.53
CA ASP A 22 -3.99 26.72 -3.18
C ASP A 22 -4.54 25.37 -2.69
N GLY A 23 -3.68 24.54 -2.12
CA GLY A 23 -4.05 23.27 -1.52
C GLY A 23 -4.64 23.42 -0.11
N PRO A 24 -5.06 22.31 0.53
CA PRO A 24 -5.57 22.34 1.89
C PRO A 24 -4.44 22.62 2.90
N ASP A 25 -4.81 23.21 4.01
CA ASP A 25 -3.88 23.46 5.13
C ASP A 25 -3.19 22.18 5.59
N ARG A 26 -1.98 22.32 6.08
CA ARG A 26 -1.11 21.23 6.56
C ARG A 26 -0.61 21.51 7.96
N ASN A 27 -0.25 20.44 8.65
CA ASN A 27 0.49 20.58 9.90
C ASN A 27 1.94 20.13 9.67
N SER A 28 2.87 20.70 10.41
CA SER A 28 4.22 20.19 10.47
C SER A 28 4.26 18.82 11.15
N CYS A 29 5.23 17.99 10.76
CA CYS A 29 5.39 16.64 11.30
C CYS A 29 5.82 16.71 12.77
N ILE A 30 5.27 15.85 13.60
CA ILE A 30 5.65 15.67 15.03
C ILE A 30 6.55 14.42 15.22
N TYR A 31 7.05 13.84 14.16
CA TYR A 31 7.96 12.69 14.14
C TYR A 31 7.49 11.45 14.93
N CYS A 32 6.18 11.24 15.01
CA CYS A 32 5.57 10.16 15.79
C CYS A 32 5.66 8.75 15.19
N GLY A 33 6.31 8.55 14.05
CA GLY A 33 6.47 7.24 13.40
C GLY A 33 5.21 6.62 12.79
N SER A 34 4.03 7.26 12.89
CA SER A 34 2.73 6.66 12.52
C SER A 34 2.42 6.66 11.03
N CYS A 35 3.37 6.98 10.16
CA CYS A 35 3.10 7.21 8.73
C CYS A 35 2.51 6.00 8.00
N MET A 36 2.88 4.77 8.41
CA MET A 36 2.36 3.52 7.82
C MET A 36 0.93 3.22 8.27
N LEU A 37 0.53 3.68 9.45
CA LEU A 37 -0.80 3.45 10.02
C LEU A 37 -1.79 4.59 9.71
N GLY A 38 -1.35 5.60 8.97
CA GLY A 38 -2.10 6.82 8.70
C GLY A 38 -1.63 7.99 9.57
N CYS A 39 -1.65 9.19 9.00
CA CYS A 39 -1.20 10.39 9.67
C CYS A 39 -2.37 11.16 10.28
N ARG A 40 -2.58 11.02 11.59
CA ARG A 40 -3.60 11.78 12.33
C ARG A 40 -3.24 13.26 12.53
N ASN A 41 -1.98 13.63 12.27
CA ASN A 41 -1.47 14.96 12.47
C ASN A 41 -1.51 15.83 11.21
N ASN A 42 -2.23 15.42 10.17
CA ASN A 42 -2.36 16.18 8.93
C ASN A 42 -1.03 16.54 8.20
N ALA A 43 0.08 15.86 8.55
CA ALA A 43 1.41 16.16 8.02
C ALA A 43 1.77 15.33 6.77
N LYS A 44 1.19 14.12 6.61
CA LYS A 44 1.48 13.26 5.46
C LYS A 44 0.81 13.79 4.19
N ASN A 45 1.58 13.95 3.12
CA ASN A 45 1.05 14.32 1.82
C ASN A 45 0.38 13.13 1.14
N THR A 46 -0.94 13.07 1.19
CA THR A 46 -1.77 12.03 0.59
C THR A 46 -2.50 12.59 -0.64
N LEU A 47 -2.99 11.73 -1.53
CA LEU A 47 -3.73 12.15 -2.72
C LEU A 47 -4.94 13.03 -2.40
N MET A 48 -5.61 12.80 -1.28
CA MET A 48 -6.73 13.64 -0.81
C MET A 48 -6.33 15.09 -0.50
N LYS A 49 -5.04 15.36 -0.38
CA LYS A 49 -4.49 16.69 -0.07
C LYS A 49 -3.77 17.33 -1.24
N ASN A 50 -3.75 16.66 -2.37
CA ASN A 50 -3.14 17.15 -3.60
C ASN A 50 -4.02 16.85 -4.82
N TYR A 51 -3.71 15.85 -5.62
CA TYR A 51 -4.39 15.63 -6.91
C TYR A 51 -5.90 15.39 -6.78
N LEU A 52 -6.36 14.63 -5.79
CA LEU A 52 -7.81 14.43 -5.60
C LEU A 52 -8.49 15.73 -5.14
N TYR A 53 -7.87 16.48 -4.25
CA TYR A 53 -8.37 17.79 -3.83
C TYR A 53 -8.58 18.74 -5.03
N PHE A 54 -7.58 18.83 -5.91
CA PHE A 54 -7.68 19.67 -7.10
C PHE A 54 -8.64 19.09 -8.14
N ALA A 55 -8.73 17.78 -8.27
CA ALA A 55 -9.68 17.14 -9.16
C ALA A 55 -11.13 17.51 -8.78
N GLU A 56 -11.50 17.41 -7.49
CA GLU A 56 -12.81 17.81 -7.00
C GLU A 56 -13.08 19.30 -7.26
N ARG A 57 -12.11 20.18 -7.01
CA ARG A 57 -12.23 21.60 -7.30
C ARG A 57 -12.41 21.92 -8.80
N ASN A 58 -11.95 21.02 -9.66
CA ASN A 58 -12.15 21.11 -11.12
C ASN A 58 -13.38 20.34 -11.61
N GLY A 59 -14.29 19.97 -10.72
CA GLY A 59 -15.57 19.36 -11.04
C GLY A 59 -15.54 17.85 -11.27
N VAL A 60 -14.47 17.17 -10.86
CA VAL A 60 -14.41 15.69 -10.87
C VAL A 60 -15.25 15.15 -9.73
N GLU A 61 -16.18 14.26 -10.03
CA GLU A 61 -16.95 13.53 -9.04
C GLU A 61 -16.16 12.31 -8.55
N ILE A 62 -15.87 12.25 -7.25
CA ILE A 62 -15.26 11.09 -6.60
C ILE A 62 -16.35 10.23 -5.99
N ARG A 63 -16.44 8.97 -6.42
CA ARG A 63 -17.39 7.97 -5.90
C ARG A 63 -16.66 6.92 -5.08
N PRO A 64 -16.50 7.14 -3.76
CA PRO A 64 -15.88 6.15 -2.88
C PRO A 64 -16.75 4.91 -2.73
N SER A 65 -16.19 3.83 -2.22
CA SER A 65 -16.91 2.57 -1.97
C SER A 65 -17.62 1.99 -3.18
N SER A 66 -17.04 2.22 -4.36
CA SER A 66 -17.57 1.80 -5.66
C SER A 66 -16.61 0.86 -6.34
N GLU A 67 -17.03 -0.36 -6.61
CA GLU A 67 -16.26 -1.39 -7.30
C GLU A 67 -16.68 -1.46 -8.77
N VAL A 68 -15.75 -1.29 -9.69
CA VAL A 68 -15.98 -1.56 -11.10
C VAL A 68 -15.98 -3.06 -11.32
N VAL A 69 -17.13 -3.62 -11.73
CA VAL A 69 -17.28 -5.07 -11.92
C VAL A 69 -17.25 -5.48 -13.38
N LYS A 70 -17.57 -4.56 -14.31
CA LYS A 70 -17.56 -4.85 -15.74
C LYS A 70 -17.32 -3.58 -16.56
N ILE A 71 -16.57 -3.72 -17.63
CA ILE A 71 -16.36 -2.69 -18.65
C ILE A 71 -16.69 -3.33 -19.99
N THR A 72 -17.49 -2.64 -20.80
CA THR A 72 -17.91 -3.08 -22.14
C THR A 72 -17.58 -1.97 -23.13
N ALA A 73 -16.85 -2.28 -24.17
CA ALA A 73 -16.71 -1.37 -25.30
C ALA A 73 -18.04 -1.34 -26.08
N LEU A 74 -18.54 -0.16 -26.43
CA LEU A 74 -19.82 0.00 -27.13
C LEU A 74 -19.76 -0.34 -28.61
N ASN A 75 -18.54 -0.45 -29.15
CA ASN A 75 -18.25 -0.98 -30.48
C ASN A 75 -16.88 -1.67 -30.47
N GLU A 76 -16.51 -2.30 -31.57
CA GLU A 76 -15.34 -3.17 -31.65
C GLU A 76 -14.00 -2.45 -31.38
N ASP A 77 -13.86 -1.21 -31.84
CA ASP A 77 -12.63 -0.41 -31.68
C ASP A 77 -12.67 0.55 -30.46
N GLY A 78 -13.77 0.57 -29.71
CA GLY A 78 -13.95 1.45 -28.55
C GLY A 78 -14.23 2.93 -28.88
N SER A 79 -14.34 3.30 -30.15
CA SER A 79 -14.53 4.69 -30.58
C SER A 79 -15.90 5.26 -30.17
N ALA A 80 -16.92 4.40 -29.99
CA ALA A 80 -18.23 4.78 -29.48
C ALA A 80 -18.27 4.97 -27.95
N GLY A 81 -17.15 4.66 -27.25
CA GLY A 81 -17.05 4.77 -25.81
C GLY A 81 -17.28 3.43 -25.09
N TYR A 82 -17.55 3.55 -23.79
CA TYR A 82 -17.61 2.40 -22.88
C TYR A 82 -18.78 2.51 -21.93
N GLU A 83 -19.39 1.36 -21.63
CA GLU A 83 -20.24 1.18 -20.49
C GLU A 83 -19.45 0.58 -19.33
N VAL A 84 -19.56 1.16 -18.15
CA VAL A 84 -18.91 0.72 -16.92
C VAL A 84 -19.97 0.35 -15.88
N ILE A 85 -20.02 -0.91 -15.49
CA ILE A 85 -20.91 -1.38 -14.42
C ILE A 85 -20.20 -1.24 -13.09
N VAL A 86 -20.84 -0.51 -12.20
CA VAL A 86 -20.34 -0.20 -10.86
C VAL A 86 -21.24 -0.83 -9.83
N LYS A 87 -20.65 -1.42 -8.80
CA LYS A 87 -21.29 -2.01 -7.63
C LYS A 87 -20.90 -1.22 -6.39
N GLU A 88 -21.89 -0.79 -5.63
CA GLU A 88 -21.67 -0.19 -4.31
C GLU A 88 -21.21 -1.26 -3.32
N THR A 89 -20.14 -0.98 -2.56
CA THR A 89 -19.56 -1.94 -1.61
C THR A 89 -19.99 -1.70 -0.17
N LEU A 90 -20.67 -0.58 0.11
CA LEU A 90 -21.23 -0.25 1.42
C LEU A 90 -22.74 -0.22 1.37
N GLY A 91 -23.37 -0.81 2.38
CA GLY A 91 -24.83 -0.84 2.52
C GLY A 91 -25.38 -2.24 2.75
N LYS A 92 -26.64 -2.33 3.20
CA LYS A 92 -27.32 -3.62 3.40
C LYS A 92 -27.82 -4.21 2.09
N GLN A 93 -28.04 -3.37 1.08
CA GLN A 93 -28.44 -3.79 -0.27
C GLN A 93 -27.33 -3.40 -1.23
N VAL A 94 -26.98 -4.33 -2.09
CA VAL A 94 -25.98 -4.12 -3.13
C VAL A 94 -26.68 -3.46 -4.32
N HIS A 95 -26.39 -2.18 -4.55
CA HIS A 95 -26.83 -1.49 -5.75
C HIS A 95 -25.79 -1.61 -6.85
N GLN A 96 -26.25 -1.87 -8.06
CA GLN A 96 -25.45 -1.78 -9.26
C GLN A 96 -26.05 -0.73 -10.19
N TYR A 97 -25.17 0.04 -10.84
CA TYR A 97 -25.57 1.02 -11.83
C TYR A 97 -24.56 1.06 -12.98
N SER A 98 -24.94 1.61 -14.12
CA SER A 98 -24.04 1.79 -15.24
C SER A 98 -23.67 3.25 -15.43
N LEU A 99 -22.45 3.45 -15.91
CA LEU A 99 -21.92 4.75 -16.36
C LEU A 99 -21.48 4.61 -17.80
N HIS A 100 -21.68 5.66 -18.59
CA HIS A 100 -21.19 5.73 -19.95
C HIS A 100 -20.09 6.80 -20.05
N SER A 101 -19.00 6.48 -20.72
CA SER A 101 -17.90 7.42 -20.92
C SER A 101 -17.24 7.21 -22.28
N ARG A 102 -16.61 8.26 -22.81
CA ARG A 102 -15.82 8.18 -24.05
C ARG A 102 -14.50 7.42 -23.88
N GLY A 103 -13.98 7.35 -22.66
CA GLY A 103 -12.73 6.67 -22.35
C GLY A 103 -12.70 6.24 -20.89
N VAL A 104 -11.91 5.23 -20.59
CA VAL A 104 -11.70 4.68 -19.23
C VAL A 104 -10.21 4.63 -18.95
N VAL A 105 -9.79 5.19 -17.81
CA VAL A 105 -8.43 5.09 -17.30
C VAL A 105 -8.41 4.12 -16.12
N LEU A 106 -7.63 3.06 -16.21
CA LEU A 106 -7.50 2.05 -15.16
C LEU A 106 -6.27 2.34 -14.30
N SER A 107 -6.50 2.70 -13.04
CA SER A 107 -5.44 3.07 -12.08
C SER A 107 -5.62 2.38 -10.72
N ALA A 108 -6.30 1.23 -10.69
CA ALA A 108 -6.70 0.54 -9.46
C ALA A 108 -5.62 -0.41 -8.89
N GLY A 109 -4.43 -0.41 -9.44
CA GLY A 109 -3.34 -1.31 -9.04
C GLY A 109 -3.42 -2.69 -9.70
N VAL A 110 -2.27 -3.37 -9.77
CA VAL A 110 -2.10 -4.63 -10.52
C VAL A 110 -3.00 -5.75 -10.01
N MET A 111 -3.19 -5.86 -8.71
CA MET A 111 -3.99 -6.92 -8.09
C MET A 111 -5.49 -6.83 -8.41
N GLY A 112 -6.00 -5.64 -8.68
CA GLY A 112 -7.38 -5.44 -9.12
C GLY A 112 -7.52 -5.38 -10.64
N THR A 113 -6.68 -4.61 -11.30
CA THR A 113 -6.76 -4.31 -12.74
C THR A 113 -6.53 -5.53 -13.61
N VAL A 114 -5.46 -6.29 -13.36
CA VAL A 114 -5.12 -7.46 -14.21
C VAL A 114 -6.20 -8.54 -14.15
N PRO A 115 -6.66 -9.02 -12.96
CA PRO A 115 -7.74 -9.99 -12.89
C PRO A 115 -9.06 -9.49 -13.50
N MET A 116 -9.38 -8.22 -13.34
CA MET A 116 -10.58 -7.62 -13.93
C MET A 116 -10.49 -7.66 -15.46
N LEU A 117 -9.41 -7.21 -16.06
CA LEU A 117 -9.21 -7.23 -17.51
C LEU A 117 -9.20 -8.64 -18.08
N LEU A 118 -8.59 -9.62 -17.39
CA LEU A 118 -8.65 -11.02 -17.79
C LEU A 118 -10.10 -11.53 -17.80
N LYS A 119 -10.93 -11.19 -16.81
CA LYS A 119 -12.35 -11.53 -16.82
C LYS A 119 -13.10 -10.89 -18.00
N MET A 120 -12.82 -9.62 -18.31
CA MET A 120 -13.43 -8.93 -19.46
C MET A 120 -13.06 -9.59 -20.78
N ARG A 121 -11.81 -9.98 -20.95
CA ARG A 121 -11.33 -10.65 -22.16
C ARG A 121 -11.86 -12.09 -22.27
N ASP A 122 -11.67 -12.90 -21.22
CA ASP A 122 -11.81 -14.35 -21.31
C ASP A 122 -13.19 -14.87 -20.94
N GLN A 123 -13.87 -14.25 -19.95
CA GLN A 123 -15.16 -14.70 -19.44
C GLN A 123 -16.32 -13.90 -20.02
N HIS A 124 -16.30 -12.60 -19.87
CA HIS A 124 -17.39 -11.72 -20.30
C HIS A 124 -17.34 -11.38 -21.80
N LYS A 125 -16.17 -11.53 -22.44
CA LYS A 125 -15.96 -11.20 -23.87
C LYS A 125 -16.33 -9.76 -24.22
N THR A 126 -16.27 -8.85 -23.25
CA THR A 126 -16.64 -7.43 -23.41
C THR A 126 -15.46 -6.57 -23.88
N LEU A 127 -14.24 -7.06 -23.73
CA LEU A 127 -13.01 -6.46 -24.22
C LEU A 127 -12.13 -7.56 -24.88
N PRO A 128 -12.60 -8.17 -25.98
CA PRO A 128 -11.95 -9.35 -26.58
C PRO A 128 -10.56 -9.04 -27.17
N ASN A 129 -10.31 -7.78 -27.55
CA ASN A 129 -9.09 -7.36 -28.23
C ASN A 129 -7.91 -7.07 -27.28
N ILE A 130 -8.08 -7.30 -25.96
CA ILE A 130 -6.97 -7.20 -25.02
C ILE A 130 -5.92 -8.26 -25.33
N SER A 131 -4.66 -7.84 -25.34
CA SER A 131 -3.51 -8.72 -25.66
C SER A 131 -3.51 -10.02 -24.87
N SER A 132 -3.17 -11.12 -25.52
CA SER A 132 -2.95 -12.43 -24.88
C SER A 132 -1.77 -12.42 -23.90
N LEU A 133 -0.87 -11.44 -24.00
CA LEU A 133 0.25 -11.27 -23.07
C LEU A 133 -0.16 -10.71 -21.72
N LEU A 134 -1.37 -10.16 -21.59
CA LEU A 134 -1.85 -9.67 -20.31
C LEU A 134 -1.88 -10.79 -19.27
N GLY A 135 -1.24 -10.58 -18.14
CA GLY A 135 -1.13 -11.55 -17.04
C GLY A 135 0.00 -12.56 -17.22
N GLN A 136 0.77 -12.49 -18.31
CA GLN A 136 2.00 -13.28 -18.49
C GLN A 136 3.19 -12.48 -17.97
N GLU A 137 4.19 -13.19 -17.44
CA GLU A 137 5.43 -12.60 -16.90
C GLU A 137 5.19 -11.45 -15.90
N VAL A 138 4.18 -11.59 -15.07
CA VAL A 138 3.90 -10.61 -14.02
C VAL A 138 5.08 -10.56 -13.07
N ARG A 139 5.62 -9.37 -12.87
CA ARG A 139 6.72 -9.11 -11.95
C ARG A 139 6.27 -8.23 -10.81
N THR A 140 6.82 -8.48 -9.65
CA THR A 140 6.70 -7.61 -8.47
C THR A 140 7.98 -6.81 -8.33
N ASN A 141 8.04 -5.91 -7.37
CA ASN A 141 9.27 -5.22 -6.98
C ASN A 141 10.28 -6.14 -6.25
N SER A 142 9.95 -7.43 -6.08
CA SER A 142 10.84 -8.45 -5.48
C SER A 142 11.33 -8.11 -4.07
N GLU A 143 10.51 -7.40 -3.31
CA GLU A 143 10.83 -7.02 -1.93
C GLU A 143 10.89 -8.24 -1.01
N THR A 144 11.84 -8.20 -0.08
CA THR A 144 11.93 -9.13 1.04
C THR A 144 11.87 -8.34 2.33
N LEU A 145 10.95 -8.71 3.22
CA LEU A 145 10.83 -8.07 4.52
C LEU A 145 11.58 -8.88 5.57
N THR A 146 12.52 -8.23 6.23
CA THR A 146 13.28 -8.79 7.35
C THR A 146 13.02 -7.97 8.60
N THR A 147 12.67 -8.62 9.70
CA THR A 147 12.42 -7.92 10.97
C THR A 147 13.57 -8.10 11.94
N VAL A 148 13.94 -7.02 12.59
CA VAL A 148 14.88 -7.02 13.71
C VAL A 148 14.13 -6.56 14.94
N ASN A 149 13.98 -7.46 15.91
CA ASN A 149 13.21 -7.27 17.12
C ASN A 149 14.10 -7.19 18.36
N ASN A 150 13.59 -6.55 19.41
CA ASN A 150 14.22 -6.54 20.73
C ASN A 150 15.64 -5.96 20.69
N THR A 151 15.82 -4.85 20.01
CA THR A 151 17.11 -4.18 19.92
C THR A 151 17.54 -3.52 21.24
N GLY A 152 16.60 -3.33 22.16
CA GLY A 152 16.80 -2.58 23.40
C GLY A 152 16.99 -1.09 23.20
N LYS A 153 16.77 -0.59 21.97
CA LYS A 153 16.88 0.82 21.60
C LYS A 153 15.52 1.38 21.27
N LYS A 154 15.31 2.65 21.56
CA LYS A 154 14.12 3.36 21.11
C LYS A 154 14.27 3.69 19.61
N LEU A 155 13.39 3.11 18.77
CA LEU A 155 13.44 3.21 17.31
C LEU A 155 12.17 3.78 16.69
N ASP A 156 11.22 4.19 17.49
CA ASP A 156 9.89 4.68 17.09
C ASP A 156 9.85 6.18 16.77
N ASP A 157 10.89 6.93 17.08
CA ASP A 157 10.97 8.36 16.78
C ASP A 157 11.35 8.61 15.31
N GLY A 158 10.71 9.58 14.67
CA GLY A 158 10.97 10.00 13.31
C GLY A 158 9.88 9.59 12.34
N VAL A 159 10.16 9.72 11.04
CA VAL A 159 9.25 9.26 9.98
C VAL A 159 9.39 7.75 9.80
N ALA A 160 8.32 7.08 9.36
CA ALA A 160 8.31 5.62 9.27
C ALA A 160 9.41 5.07 8.35
N ILE A 161 9.65 5.70 7.21
CA ILE A 161 10.73 5.37 6.28
C ILE A 161 11.61 6.61 6.17
N SER A 162 12.83 6.54 6.68
CA SER A 162 13.70 7.71 6.81
C SER A 162 15.05 7.61 6.11
N SER A 163 15.47 6.40 5.77
CA SER A 163 16.80 6.16 5.19
C SER A 163 16.78 4.88 4.36
N PHE A 164 17.67 4.83 3.40
CA PHE A 164 17.99 3.61 2.66
C PHE A 164 19.50 3.47 2.55
N ILE A 165 19.96 2.24 2.33
CA ILE A 165 21.35 1.89 2.10
C ILE A 165 21.40 1.15 0.77
N SER A 166 22.14 1.64 -0.20
CA SER A 166 22.45 0.90 -1.42
C SER A 166 23.59 -0.08 -1.12
N VAL A 167 23.30 -1.37 -1.27
CA VAL A 167 24.27 -2.44 -1.08
C VAL A 167 25.10 -2.61 -2.35
N ASP A 168 24.43 -2.54 -3.50
CA ASP A 168 25.01 -2.57 -4.84
C ASP A 168 24.13 -1.76 -5.81
N ALA A 169 24.35 -1.89 -7.13
CA ALA A 169 23.62 -1.16 -8.15
C ALA A 169 22.12 -1.49 -8.20
N ASP A 170 21.73 -2.69 -7.77
CA ASP A 170 20.40 -3.25 -7.94
C ASP A 170 19.70 -3.53 -6.61
N THR A 171 20.39 -3.36 -5.46
CA THR A 171 19.88 -3.73 -4.14
C THR A 171 19.88 -2.56 -3.19
N ASN A 172 18.72 -2.23 -2.66
CA ASN A 172 18.53 -1.23 -1.61
C ASN A 172 17.89 -1.84 -0.38
N ILE A 173 18.33 -1.41 0.79
CA ILE A 173 17.73 -1.75 2.08
C ILE A 173 17.11 -0.48 2.66
N GLU A 174 15.82 -0.53 2.92
CA GLU A 174 15.07 0.57 3.53
C GLU A 174 14.62 0.18 4.94
N VAL A 175 14.76 1.12 5.87
CA VAL A 175 14.34 0.93 7.26
C VAL A 175 12.92 1.44 7.43
N THR A 176 12.02 0.55 7.85
CA THR A 176 10.65 0.92 8.20
C THR A 176 10.42 0.71 9.70
N ARG A 177 9.86 1.72 10.35
CA ARG A 177 9.51 1.69 11.77
C ARG A 177 8.04 1.93 12.01
N PHE A 178 7.56 1.50 13.18
CA PHE A 178 6.21 1.74 13.65
C PHE A 178 6.21 2.56 14.94
N PRO A 179 5.14 3.32 15.21
CA PRO A 179 5.07 4.12 16.42
C PRO A 179 4.91 3.27 17.67
N GLU A 180 5.18 3.86 18.82
CA GLU A 180 4.81 3.29 20.11
C GLU A 180 3.30 3.02 20.14
N GLY A 181 2.92 1.85 20.70
CA GLY A 181 1.53 1.38 20.72
C GLY A 181 1.06 0.65 19.46
N ALA A 182 1.90 0.51 18.43
CA ALA A 182 1.61 -0.27 17.23
C ALA A 182 1.93 -1.77 17.38
N ASP A 183 2.02 -2.29 18.58
CA ASP A 183 2.43 -3.66 18.88
C ASP A 183 1.56 -4.73 18.19
N ALA A 184 0.27 -4.43 17.99
CA ALA A 184 -0.64 -5.32 17.28
C ALA A 184 -0.27 -5.52 15.80
N SER A 185 0.45 -4.59 15.17
CA SER A 185 0.90 -4.73 13.77
C SER A 185 1.87 -5.90 13.57
N TRP A 186 2.57 -6.31 14.62
CA TRP A 186 3.49 -7.44 14.60
C TRP A 186 2.80 -8.81 14.51
N ILE A 187 1.50 -8.88 14.76
CA ILE A 187 0.69 -10.10 14.56
C ILE A 187 0.66 -10.50 13.08
N TYR A 188 0.77 -9.52 12.18
CA TYR A 188 0.75 -9.76 10.74
C TYR A 188 2.12 -10.10 10.14
N ILE A 189 3.18 -10.05 10.93
CA ILE A 189 4.53 -10.39 10.50
C ILE A 189 4.90 -11.74 11.12
N PRO A 190 4.69 -12.86 10.40
CA PRO A 190 4.98 -14.16 10.95
C PRO A 190 6.49 -14.29 11.22
N TYR A 191 6.81 -14.80 12.41
CA TYR A 191 8.18 -15.20 12.71
C TYR A 191 8.56 -16.39 11.84
N VAL A 192 9.45 -16.14 10.91
CA VAL A 192 10.06 -17.20 10.11
C VAL A 192 11.58 -17.06 10.25
N PRO A 193 12.27 -17.97 10.94
CA PRO A 193 13.73 -17.91 10.99
C PRO A 193 14.30 -18.01 9.58
N MET A 194 15.29 -17.18 9.28
CA MET A 194 15.98 -17.24 8.01
C MET A 194 16.71 -18.58 7.86
N VAL A 195 16.28 -19.36 6.90
CA VAL A 195 16.91 -20.64 6.53
C VAL A 195 17.15 -20.67 5.02
N THR A 196 18.31 -21.19 4.63
CA THR A 196 18.69 -21.33 3.24
C THR A 196 18.05 -22.57 2.61
N GLY A 197 17.74 -22.53 1.31
CA GLY A 197 17.18 -23.64 0.56
C GLY A 197 15.95 -23.24 -0.24
N GLN A 198 15.42 -24.18 -1.01
CA GLN A 198 14.24 -24.00 -1.84
C GLN A 198 13.17 -25.04 -1.52
N GLY A 199 11.90 -24.67 -1.74
CA GLY A 199 10.75 -25.56 -1.64
C GLY A 199 10.69 -26.35 -0.33
N PHE A 200 10.38 -27.65 -0.43
CA PHE A 200 10.21 -28.55 0.70
C PHE A 200 11.45 -28.65 1.61
N MET A 201 12.64 -28.61 1.06
CA MET A 201 13.88 -28.65 1.87
C MET A 201 14.03 -27.42 2.76
N ARG A 202 13.62 -26.24 2.28
CA ARG A 202 13.59 -25.02 3.11
C ARG A 202 12.60 -25.17 4.25
N PHE A 203 11.41 -25.72 3.98
CA PHE A 203 10.40 -25.98 4.99
C PHE A 203 10.93 -26.95 6.07
N MET A 204 11.56 -28.06 5.68
CA MET A 204 12.13 -29.02 6.63
C MET A 204 13.23 -28.40 7.50
N LYS A 205 14.12 -27.61 6.91
CA LYS A 205 15.14 -26.87 7.66
C LYS A 205 14.52 -25.86 8.66
N PHE A 206 13.44 -25.18 8.26
CA PHE A 206 12.69 -24.30 9.15
C PHE A 206 12.14 -25.06 10.36
N VAL A 207 11.43 -26.16 10.14
CA VAL A 207 10.87 -27.01 11.21
C VAL A 207 11.98 -27.51 12.13
N PHE A 208 13.06 -28.05 11.58
CA PHE A 208 14.19 -28.56 12.33
C PHE A 208 14.88 -27.47 13.16
N ASN A 209 15.12 -26.30 12.59
CA ASN A 209 15.70 -25.17 13.32
C ASN A 209 14.78 -24.70 14.47
N THR A 210 13.48 -24.68 14.23
CA THR A 210 12.49 -24.32 15.26
C THR A 210 12.49 -25.30 16.43
N LEU A 211 12.58 -26.59 16.15
CA LEU A 211 12.64 -27.66 17.16
C LEU A 211 13.97 -27.68 17.91
N LEU A 212 15.08 -27.39 17.26
CA LEU A 212 16.40 -27.31 17.89
C LEU A 212 16.56 -26.10 18.82
N HIS A 213 15.77 -25.05 18.61
CA HIS A 213 15.86 -23.82 19.39
C HIS A 213 14.53 -23.43 20.06
N PRO A 214 13.91 -24.32 20.88
CA PRO A 214 12.57 -24.09 21.42
C PRO A 214 12.49 -22.84 22.30
N LEU A 215 13.51 -22.58 23.12
CA LEU A 215 13.54 -21.39 23.98
C LEU A 215 13.62 -20.08 23.16
N LYS A 216 14.37 -20.09 22.07
CA LYS A 216 14.50 -18.96 21.18
C LYS A 216 13.17 -18.71 20.43
N THR A 217 12.57 -19.76 19.92
CA THR A 217 11.26 -19.73 19.29
C THR A 217 10.19 -19.23 20.25
N PHE A 218 10.16 -19.77 21.47
CA PHE A 218 9.22 -19.34 22.49
C PHE A 218 9.39 -17.87 22.89
N LYS A 219 10.63 -17.40 23.03
CA LYS A 219 10.92 -16.00 23.31
C LYS A 219 10.37 -15.10 22.20
N VAL A 220 10.52 -15.47 20.95
CA VAL A 220 10.03 -14.69 19.81
C VAL A 220 8.51 -14.73 19.70
N LEU A 221 7.88 -15.91 19.87
CA LEU A 221 6.43 -16.03 19.84
C LEU A 221 5.74 -15.32 21.02
N ARG A 222 6.41 -15.28 22.17
CA ARG A 222 5.92 -14.60 23.38
C ARG A 222 6.38 -13.14 23.45
N TYR A 223 7.23 -12.73 22.54
CA TYR A 223 7.64 -11.34 22.42
C TYR A 223 6.38 -10.52 22.08
N LYS A 224 5.87 -9.86 23.08
CA LYS A 224 4.86 -8.82 22.86
C LYS A 224 5.62 -7.68 22.23
N GLY A 225 5.58 -7.69 20.91
CA GLY A 225 6.38 -6.81 20.08
C GLY A 225 6.23 -5.39 20.57
N LYS A 226 7.29 -4.88 21.06
CA LYS A 226 7.37 -3.45 21.35
C LYS A 226 7.79 -2.82 20.03
N ALA A 227 6.82 -2.31 19.31
CA ALA A 227 7.08 -1.63 18.04
C ALA A 227 8.19 -0.59 18.17
N LYS A 228 8.33 0.01 19.36
CA LYS A 228 9.34 1.02 19.68
C LYS A 228 10.80 0.54 19.65
N ASP A 229 11.07 -0.75 19.76
CA ASP A 229 12.44 -1.29 19.76
C ASP A 229 12.69 -2.28 18.61
N SER A 230 11.88 -2.18 17.57
CA SER A 230 11.90 -3.09 16.43
C SER A 230 11.83 -2.32 15.11
N ILE A 231 12.44 -2.88 14.07
CA ILE A 231 12.42 -2.33 12.70
C ILE A 231 12.15 -3.43 11.68
N ILE A 232 11.64 -3.03 10.53
CA ILE A 232 11.55 -3.84 9.32
C ILE A 232 12.58 -3.30 8.33
N LEU A 233 13.33 -4.20 7.73
CA LEU A 233 14.28 -3.94 6.65
C LEU A 233 13.76 -4.55 5.35
#